data_6ca944491ec53c997774feab62a54fa4
#
_entry.id   6ca944491ec53c997774feab62a54fa4
#
_cell.length_a   1.000
_cell.length_b   1.000
_cell.length_c   1.000
_cell.angle_alpha   90.00
_cell.angle_beta   90.00
_cell.angle_gamma   90.00
#
_symmetry.space_group_name_H-M   'P 1'
#
loop_
_entity.id
_entity.type
_entity.pdbx_description
1 polymer ?
#
loop_
_entity_poly.entity_id
_entity_poly.type
_entity_poly.pdbx_seq_one_letter_code
_entity_poly.pdbx_strand_id
1 'polypeptide(L)'
;MRILLILGHPDPESYGAALAKAYAGAARAAGHEVRELRLHALEFDPILHAGYRREQPLEPDLQRAQAEIQWAEHLVIVYPVWWGGVPALLKGFLDRVLLPGFGFRYRRGSSLWDRLLGGRSARLIVSLDTPGWYFRWVWGAPAHRQMRQTVLEFCGVRP
;
A
#
# COMPACT_ATOMS: atom_id res chain seq x y z
N MET A 1 16.02 -3.18 11.02
CA MET A 1 15.31 -2.91 9.74
C MET A 1 14.24 -1.84 9.99
N ARG A 2 14.07 -0.92 9.07
CA ARG A 2 13.04 0.15 9.13
C ARG A 2 11.76 -0.37 8.45
N ILE A 3 10.71 -0.50 9.23
CA ILE A 3 9.42 -1.07 8.78
C ILE A 3 8.37 0.03 8.80
N LEU A 4 7.68 0.24 7.67
CA LEU A 4 6.47 1.04 7.61
C LEU A 4 5.26 0.11 7.55
N LEU A 5 4.39 0.18 8.56
CA LEU A 5 3.13 -0.53 8.61
C LEU A 5 2.01 0.40 8.16
N ILE A 6 1.30 0.02 7.10
CA ILE A 6 0.18 0.77 6.53
C ILE A 6 -1.12 0.02 6.84
N LEU A 7 -2.01 0.61 7.64
CA LEU A 7 -3.34 0.08 7.91
C LEU A 7 -4.33 0.68 6.92
N GLY A 8 -4.75 -0.15 5.96
CA GLY A 8 -5.69 0.23 4.88
C GLY A 8 -7.16 0.00 5.23
N HIS A 9 -7.54 -0.03 6.50
CA HIS A 9 -8.92 -0.17 6.96
C HIS A 9 -9.45 1.19 7.44
N PRO A 10 -10.70 1.59 7.09
CA PRO A 10 -11.29 2.85 7.56
C PRO A 10 -11.66 2.84 9.05
N ASP A 11 -11.92 1.66 9.63
CA ASP A 11 -12.28 1.51 11.04
C ASP A 11 -11.04 1.20 11.90
N PRO A 12 -10.71 2.05 12.90
CA PRO A 12 -9.58 1.85 13.81
C PRO A 12 -9.75 0.65 14.77
N GLU A 13 -10.95 0.14 14.96
CA GLU A 13 -11.24 -0.99 15.84
C GLU A 13 -11.39 -2.32 15.09
N SER A 14 -11.08 -2.33 13.79
CA SER A 14 -11.21 -3.50 12.94
C SER A 14 -10.27 -4.64 13.34
N TYR A 15 -10.62 -5.87 12.92
CA TYR A 15 -9.74 -7.02 13.02
C TYR A 15 -8.37 -6.76 12.37
N GLY A 16 -8.35 -6.04 11.23
CA GLY A 16 -7.10 -5.59 10.58
C GLY A 16 -6.26 -4.70 11.49
N ALA A 17 -6.88 -3.80 12.26
CA ALA A 17 -6.17 -2.97 13.22
C ALA A 17 -5.56 -3.81 14.36
N ALA A 18 -6.24 -4.84 14.84
CA ALA A 18 -5.69 -5.77 15.83
C ALA A 18 -4.48 -6.55 15.28
N LEU A 19 -4.55 -7.04 14.04
CA LEU A 19 -3.42 -7.69 13.37
C LEU A 19 -2.23 -6.74 13.19
N ALA A 20 -2.49 -5.50 12.77
CA ALA A 20 -1.47 -4.47 12.62
C ALA A 20 -0.75 -4.18 13.95
N LYS A 21 -1.51 -4.03 15.03
CA LYS A 21 -0.96 -3.81 16.39
C LYS A 21 -0.10 -4.99 16.85
N ALA A 22 -0.57 -6.23 16.65
CA ALA A 22 0.17 -7.43 17.01
C ALA A 22 1.49 -7.53 16.23
N TYR A 23 1.46 -7.28 14.91
CA TYR A 23 2.66 -7.26 14.07
C TYR A 23 3.65 -6.19 14.51
N ALA A 24 3.17 -4.96 14.73
CA ALA A 24 4.04 -3.85 15.16
C ALA A 24 4.71 -4.14 16.51
N GLY A 25 3.97 -4.71 17.46
CA GLY A 25 4.52 -5.11 18.77
C GLY A 25 5.61 -6.17 18.66
N ALA A 26 5.36 -7.23 17.88
CA ALA A 26 6.34 -8.30 17.66
C ALA A 26 7.60 -7.79 16.92
N ALA A 27 7.42 -6.94 15.92
CA ALA A 27 8.52 -6.37 15.16
C ALA A 27 9.42 -5.47 16.04
N ARG A 28 8.81 -4.63 16.89
CA ARG A 28 9.55 -3.80 17.85
C ARG A 28 10.31 -4.67 18.89
N ALA A 29 9.65 -5.70 19.40
CA ALA A 29 10.30 -6.65 20.34
C ALA A 29 11.49 -7.38 19.69
N ALA A 30 11.44 -7.58 18.37
CA ALA A 30 12.56 -8.15 17.59
C ALA A 30 13.65 -7.10 17.21
N GLY A 31 13.58 -5.89 17.74
CA GLY A 31 14.59 -4.83 17.53
C GLY A 31 14.45 -4.07 16.20
N HIS A 32 13.29 -4.11 15.57
CA HIS A 32 13.03 -3.32 14.36
C HIS A 32 12.48 -1.92 14.70
N GLU A 33 12.84 -0.92 13.91
CA GLU A 33 12.21 0.40 13.97
C GLU A 33 10.91 0.35 13.17
N VAL A 34 9.76 0.59 13.83
CA VAL A 34 8.43 0.49 13.22
C VAL A 34 7.71 1.83 13.30
N ARG A 35 7.35 2.36 12.13
CA ARG A 35 6.42 3.48 11.98
C ARG A 35 5.09 2.98 11.45
N GLU A 36 4.02 3.67 11.84
CA GLU A 36 2.65 3.28 11.49
C GLU A 36 1.97 4.41 10.73
N LEU A 37 1.37 4.06 9.60
CA LEU A 37 0.54 4.93 8.79
C LEU A 37 -0.88 4.36 8.77
N ARG A 38 -1.79 5.02 9.50
CA ARG A 38 -3.19 4.62 9.64
C ARG A 38 -4.02 5.48 8.71
N LEU A 39 -4.49 4.91 7.59
CA LEU A 39 -5.13 5.69 6.52
C LEU A 39 -6.41 6.40 6.96
N HIS A 40 -7.16 5.84 7.92
CA HIS A 40 -8.36 6.48 8.46
C HIS A 40 -8.10 7.78 9.24
N ALA A 41 -6.87 8.00 9.66
CA ALA A 41 -6.47 9.19 10.41
C ALA A 41 -5.80 10.26 9.52
N LEU A 42 -5.68 10.01 8.22
CA LEU A 42 -5.09 10.96 7.28
C LEU A 42 -6.16 11.88 6.68
N GLU A 43 -5.83 13.15 6.56
CA GLU A 43 -6.66 14.14 5.88
C GLU A 43 -6.20 14.29 4.42
N PHE A 44 -6.92 13.65 3.50
CA PHE A 44 -6.65 13.74 2.07
C PHE A 44 -7.88 13.41 1.23
N ASP A 45 -7.93 13.93 0.02
CA ASP A 45 -8.91 13.55 -0.99
C ASP A 45 -8.44 12.26 -1.69
N PRO A 46 -9.17 11.13 -1.56
CA PRO A 46 -8.79 9.87 -2.19
C PRO A 46 -8.99 9.85 -3.71
N ILE A 47 -9.63 10.86 -4.28
CA ILE A 47 -9.96 10.90 -5.70
C ILE A 47 -8.85 11.61 -6.48
N LEU A 48 -8.32 10.95 -7.49
CA LEU A 48 -7.43 11.56 -8.47
C LEU A 48 -8.28 12.18 -9.62
N HIS A 49 -8.82 13.39 -9.38
CA HIS A 49 -9.86 14.02 -10.20
C HIS A 49 -9.50 14.16 -11.68
N ALA A 50 -8.28 14.50 -11.99
CA ALA A 50 -7.82 14.69 -13.36
C ALA A 50 -7.10 13.47 -13.95
N GLY A 51 -7.01 12.37 -13.20
CA GLY A 51 -6.12 11.27 -13.53
C GLY A 51 -4.68 11.80 -13.65
N TYR A 52 -3.94 11.31 -14.65
CA TYR A 52 -2.55 11.76 -14.89
C TYR A 52 -2.45 12.94 -15.88
N ARG A 53 -3.57 13.57 -16.26
CA ARG A 53 -3.57 14.69 -17.23
C ARG A 53 -3.09 16.01 -16.62
N ARG A 54 -3.32 16.20 -15.34
CA ARG A 54 -2.89 17.40 -14.59
C ARG A 54 -2.38 16.95 -13.22
N GLU A 55 -1.35 17.64 -12.77
CA GLU A 55 -0.85 17.45 -11.42
C GLU A 55 -1.92 17.88 -10.40
N GLN A 56 -2.16 17.03 -9.42
CA GLN A 56 -3.00 17.33 -8.26
C GLN A 56 -2.05 17.43 -7.07
N PRO A 57 -1.92 18.60 -6.42
CA PRO A 57 -1.05 18.77 -5.28
C PRO A 57 -1.34 17.74 -4.19
N LEU A 58 -0.28 17.27 -3.53
CA LEU A 58 -0.41 16.37 -2.39
C LEU A 58 -0.68 17.17 -1.12
N GLU A 59 -1.65 16.75 -0.37
CA GLU A 59 -1.91 17.23 0.99
C GLU A 59 -0.72 16.91 1.90
N PRO A 60 -0.52 17.65 2.99
CA PRO A 60 0.61 17.44 3.90
C PRO A 60 0.74 16.00 4.41
N ASP A 61 -0.40 15.32 4.64
CA ASP A 61 -0.41 13.92 5.07
C ASP A 61 0.10 12.96 3.99
N LEU A 62 -0.21 13.22 2.72
CA LEU A 62 0.31 12.41 1.62
C LEU A 62 1.79 12.69 1.34
N GLN A 63 2.25 13.93 1.52
CA GLN A 63 3.68 14.27 1.45
C GLN A 63 4.46 13.53 2.55
N ARG A 64 3.93 13.52 3.78
CA ARG A 64 4.49 12.74 4.89
C ARG A 64 4.49 11.24 4.57
N ALA A 65 3.39 10.73 4.01
CA ALA A 65 3.31 9.31 3.62
C ALA A 65 4.37 8.93 2.59
N GLN A 66 4.65 9.78 1.60
CA GLN A 66 5.75 9.56 0.65
C GLN A 66 7.12 9.53 1.37
N ALA A 67 7.36 10.42 2.30
CA ALA A 67 8.60 10.44 3.08
C ALA A 67 8.76 9.15 3.93
N GLU A 68 7.67 8.67 4.54
CA GLU A 68 7.67 7.43 5.31
C GLU A 68 7.92 6.19 4.41
N ILE A 69 7.34 6.15 3.21
CA ILE A 69 7.60 5.09 2.24
C ILE A 69 9.08 5.12 1.78
N GLN A 70 9.65 6.29 1.57
CA GLN A 70 11.06 6.42 1.22
C GLN A 70 12.00 6.00 2.35
N TRP A 71 11.64 6.29 3.59
CA TRP A 71 12.40 5.91 4.77
C TRP A 71 12.42 4.38 4.98
N ALA A 72 11.34 3.68 4.63
CA ALA A 72 11.18 2.26 4.91
C ALA A 72 12.07 1.37 4.03
N GLU A 73 12.54 0.27 4.60
CA GLU A 73 13.18 -0.86 3.92
C GLU A 73 12.20 -2.00 3.67
N HIS A 74 11.15 -2.06 4.52
CA HIS A 74 10.10 -3.07 4.46
C HIS A 74 8.73 -2.44 4.66
N LEU A 75 7.80 -2.74 3.75
CA LEU A 75 6.42 -2.27 3.82
C LEU A 75 5.51 -3.41 4.32
N VAL A 76 4.68 -3.13 5.31
CA VAL A 76 3.64 -4.06 5.74
C VAL A 76 2.30 -3.41 5.48
N ILE A 77 1.47 -4.02 4.63
CA ILE A 77 0.17 -3.47 4.27
C ILE A 77 -0.92 -4.40 4.78
N VAL A 78 -1.77 -3.88 5.68
CA VAL A 78 -2.86 -4.63 6.31
C VAL A 78 -4.18 -4.11 5.77
N TYR A 79 -4.99 -4.99 5.16
CA TYR A 79 -6.28 -4.60 4.58
C TYR A 79 -7.25 -5.78 4.43
N PRO A 80 -8.58 -5.55 4.45
CA PRO A 80 -9.55 -6.55 4.08
C PRO A 80 -9.74 -6.63 2.56
N VAL A 81 -10.20 -7.78 2.08
CA VAL A 81 -10.69 -7.90 0.69
C VAL A 81 -12.18 -7.57 0.67
N TRP A 82 -12.55 -6.52 -0.06
CA TRP A 82 -13.92 -6.12 -0.33
C TRP A 82 -14.19 -6.17 -1.83
N TRP A 83 -15.24 -6.87 -2.23
CA TRP A 83 -15.59 -7.02 -3.65
C TRP A 83 -14.43 -7.52 -4.53
N GLY A 84 -13.62 -8.42 -3.99
CA GLY A 84 -12.45 -8.96 -4.68
C GLY A 84 -11.23 -8.03 -4.77
N GLY A 85 -11.33 -6.79 -4.29
CA GLY A 85 -10.31 -5.75 -4.32
C GLY A 85 -9.89 -5.26 -2.95
N VAL A 86 -9.13 -4.17 -2.94
CA VAL A 86 -8.75 -3.44 -1.73
C VAL A 86 -9.84 -2.42 -1.36
N PRO A 87 -9.96 -1.97 -0.10
CA PRO A 87 -10.87 -0.90 0.28
C PRO A 87 -10.66 0.38 -0.52
N ALA A 88 -11.74 1.13 -0.79
CA ALA A 88 -11.68 2.40 -1.54
C ALA A 88 -10.67 3.38 -0.94
N LEU A 89 -10.60 3.48 0.39
CA LEU A 89 -9.62 4.31 1.09
C LEU A 89 -8.17 3.92 0.73
N LEU A 90 -7.85 2.62 0.75
CA LEU A 90 -6.51 2.15 0.39
C LEU A 90 -6.24 2.38 -1.10
N LYS A 91 -7.24 2.12 -1.97
CA LYS A 91 -7.07 2.36 -3.41
C LYS A 91 -6.81 3.84 -3.70
N GLY A 92 -7.61 4.74 -3.12
CA GLY A 92 -7.43 6.17 -3.26
C GLY A 92 -6.06 6.64 -2.74
N PHE A 93 -5.62 6.13 -1.59
CA PHE A 93 -4.28 6.40 -1.08
C PHE A 93 -3.18 5.99 -2.08
N LEU A 94 -3.26 4.78 -2.64
CA LEU A 94 -2.28 4.30 -3.62
C LEU A 94 -2.28 5.16 -4.89
N ASP A 95 -3.47 5.55 -5.39
CA ASP A 95 -3.60 6.39 -6.57
C ASP A 95 -3.03 7.80 -6.37
N ARG A 96 -3.14 8.33 -5.14
CA ARG A 96 -2.65 9.66 -4.80
C ARG A 96 -1.17 9.69 -4.42
N VAL A 97 -0.62 8.60 -3.87
CA VAL A 97 0.77 8.56 -3.36
C VAL A 97 1.73 8.01 -4.40
N LEU A 98 1.36 6.94 -5.15
CA LEU A 98 2.27 6.28 -6.10
C LEU A 98 2.25 6.95 -7.48
N LEU A 99 2.48 8.26 -7.50
CA LEU A 99 2.46 9.08 -8.72
C LEU A 99 3.74 8.88 -9.56
N PRO A 100 3.69 9.26 -10.87
CA PRO A 100 4.89 9.38 -11.69
C PRO A 100 5.91 10.33 -11.05
N GLY A 101 7.18 9.90 -11.00
CA GLY A 101 8.25 10.64 -10.33
C GLY A 101 8.49 10.22 -8.88
N PHE A 102 7.54 9.52 -8.24
CA PHE A 102 7.70 8.93 -6.91
C PHE A 102 7.74 7.39 -6.93
N GLY A 103 6.69 6.73 -7.40
CA GLY A 103 6.63 5.27 -7.47
C GLY A 103 7.33 4.71 -8.71
N PHE A 104 7.19 5.40 -9.81
CA PHE A 104 7.73 5.00 -11.10
C PHE A 104 7.99 6.21 -12.01
N ARG A 105 8.70 5.99 -13.14
CA ARG A 105 8.93 7.02 -14.16
C ARG A 105 9.00 6.38 -15.54
N TYR A 106 8.13 6.80 -16.46
CA TYR A 106 8.22 6.37 -17.86
C TYR A 106 9.46 6.94 -18.52
N ARG A 107 10.13 6.13 -19.33
CA ARG A 107 11.27 6.57 -20.16
C ARG A 107 10.74 7.22 -21.44
N ARG A 108 11.33 8.36 -21.81
CA ARG A 108 10.92 9.07 -23.03
C ARG A 108 11.06 8.16 -24.27
N GLY A 109 10.00 8.08 -25.10
CA GLY A 109 9.99 7.31 -26.33
C GLY A 109 10.00 5.79 -26.16
N SER A 110 9.68 5.28 -24.97
CA SER A 110 9.68 3.84 -24.66
C SER A 110 8.45 3.45 -23.84
N SER A 111 8.00 2.21 -24.01
CA SER A 111 7.02 1.58 -23.11
C SER A 111 7.63 1.13 -21.78
N LEU A 112 8.94 1.24 -21.61
CA LEU A 112 9.63 0.87 -20.37
C LEU A 112 9.58 2.00 -19.35
N TRP A 113 9.70 1.62 -18.08
CA TRP A 113 9.72 2.57 -16.97
C TRP A 113 10.78 2.22 -15.93
N ASP A 114 11.18 3.21 -15.17
CA ASP A 114 12.05 3.06 -14.01
C ASP A 114 11.19 2.81 -12.77
N ARG A 115 11.60 1.85 -11.95
CA ARG A 115 10.98 1.45 -10.71
C ARG A 115 11.66 2.17 -9.55
N LEU A 116 11.02 3.22 -9.04
CA LEU A 116 11.69 4.16 -8.13
C LEU A 116 11.70 3.70 -6.67
N LEU A 117 10.91 2.67 -6.31
CA LEU A 117 10.88 2.10 -4.96
C LEU A 117 11.66 0.78 -4.86
N GLY A 118 12.58 0.52 -5.78
CA GLY A 118 13.43 -0.66 -5.76
C GLY A 118 14.27 -0.80 -4.49
N GLY A 119 14.66 -2.05 -4.16
CA GLY A 119 15.43 -2.37 -2.96
C GLY A 119 14.60 -2.59 -1.69
N ARG A 120 13.29 -2.35 -1.74
CA ARG A 120 12.35 -2.60 -0.63
C ARG A 120 11.69 -3.95 -0.77
N SER A 121 11.40 -4.57 0.37
CA SER A 121 10.52 -5.74 0.45
C SER A 121 9.14 -5.35 1.00
N ALA A 122 8.14 -6.23 0.80
CA ALA A 122 6.82 -6.01 1.38
C ALA A 122 6.19 -7.30 1.93
N ARG A 123 5.24 -7.13 2.84
CA ARG A 123 4.33 -8.16 3.34
C ARG A 123 2.89 -7.66 3.27
N LEU A 124 2.00 -8.49 2.75
CA LEU A 124 0.57 -8.25 2.75
C LEU A 124 -0.07 -9.09 3.84
N ILE A 125 -0.82 -8.46 4.73
CA ILE A 125 -1.65 -9.11 5.76
C ILE A 125 -3.09 -8.85 5.37
N VAL A 126 -3.79 -9.90 4.95
CA VAL A 126 -5.07 -9.77 4.27
C VAL A 126 -6.13 -10.58 4.98
N SER A 127 -7.26 -9.96 5.31
CA SER A 127 -8.45 -10.63 5.81
C SER A 127 -9.53 -10.73 4.73
N LEU A 128 -10.27 -11.83 4.71
CA LEU A 128 -11.39 -12.06 3.79
C LEU A 128 -12.37 -13.06 4.41
N ASP A 129 -13.65 -12.92 4.08
CA ASP A 129 -14.72 -13.82 4.56
C ASP A 129 -14.91 -15.03 3.64
N THR A 130 -14.46 -14.93 2.38
CA THR A 130 -14.54 -16.00 1.40
C THR A 130 -13.55 -17.11 1.74
N PRO A 131 -13.91 -18.39 1.63
CA PRO A 131 -12.96 -19.48 1.82
C PRO A 131 -11.72 -19.29 0.93
N GLY A 132 -10.51 -19.40 1.53
CA GLY A 132 -9.25 -19.06 0.86
C GLY A 132 -9.01 -19.86 -0.44
N TRP A 133 -9.46 -21.13 -0.48
CA TRP A 133 -9.37 -21.94 -1.70
C TRP A 133 -10.26 -21.40 -2.83
N TYR A 134 -11.49 -20.94 -2.51
CA TYR A 134 -12.41 -20.38 -3.50
C TYR A 134 -11.89 -19.07 -4.04
N PHE A 135 -11.45 -18.16 -3.16
CA PHE A 135 -10.81 -16.91 -3.54
C PHE A 135 -9.59 -17.12 -4.44
N ARG A 136 -8.77 -18.15 -4.14
CA ARG A 136 -7.53 -18.43 -4.87
C ARG A 136 -7.78 -19.11 -6.20
N TRP A 137 -8.60 -20.16 -6.21
CA TRP A 137 -8.73 -21.05 -7.36
C TRP A 137 -9.90 -20.70 -8.28
N VAL A 138 -11.00 -20.15 -7.73
CA VAL A 138 -12.18 -19.77 -8.52
C VAL A 138 -12.08 -18.31 -8.97
N TRP A 139 -11.76 -17.40 -8.06
CA TRP A 139 -11.65 -15.98 -8.39
C TRP A 139 -10.25 -15.56 -8.87
N GLY A 140 -9.23 -16.40 -8.75
CA GLY A 140 -7.86 -16.10 -9.16
C GLY A 140 -7.15 -15.07 -8.28
N ALA A 141 -7.56 -14.90 -7.02
CA ALA A 141 -6.99 -14.02 -6.02
C ALA A 141 -6.77 -12.56 -6.51
N PRO A 142 -7.81 -11.85 -7.00
CA PRO A 142 -7.65 -10.60 -7.72
C PRO A 142 -6.98 -9.50 -6.87
N ALA A 143 -7.36 -9.34 -5.59
CA ALA A 143 -6.74 -8.36 -4.70
C ALA A 143 -5.25 -8.63 -4.47
N HIS A 144 -4.86 -9.90 -4.29
CA HIS A 144 -3.45 -10.26 -4.14
C HIS A 144 -2.64 -9.98 -5.42
N ARG A 145 -3.20 -10.32 -6.58
CA ARG A 145 -2.54 -10.05 -7.88
C ARG A 145 -2.40 -8.56 -8.13
N GLN A 146 -3.44 -7.78 -7.84
CA GLN A 146 -3.40 -6.33 -7.95
C GLN A 146 -2.29 -5.74 -7.09
N MET A 147 -2.29 -6.03 -5.79
CA MET A 147 -1.31 -5.46 -4.86
C MET A 147 0.11 -5.92 -5.18
N ARG A 148 0.28 -7.20 -5.47
CA ARG A 148 1.60 -7.74 -5.76
C ARG A 148 2.15 -7.23 -7.10
N GLN A 149 1.45 -7.51 -8.20
CA GLN A 149 1.99 -7.33 -9.56
C GLN A 149 1.87 -5.89 -10.04
N THR A 150 0.64 -5.31 -9.93
CA THR A 150 0.36 -4.03 -10.57
C THR A 150 0.63 -2.82 -9.66
N VAL A 151 0.82 -3.01 -8.37
CA VAL A 151 1.19 -1.95 -7.43
C VAL A 151 2.65 -2.11 -6.99
N LEU A 152 2.96 -3.13 -6.20
CA LEU A 152 4.27 -3.26 -5.56
C LEU A 152 5.39 -3.56 -6.56
N GLU A 153 5.27 -4.64 -7.33
CA GLU A 153 6.30 -5.03 -8.32
C GLU A 153 6.44 -3.98 -9.43
N PHE A 154 5.35 -3.31 -9.81
CA PHE A 154 5.38 -2.22 -10.78
C PHE A 154 6.26 -1.06 -10.29
N CYS A 155 6.22 -0.73 -9.00
CA CYS A 155 7.06 0.29 -8.38
C CYS A 155 8.46 -0.23 -7.99
N GLY A 156 8.72 -1.55 -8.07
CA GLY A 156 10.00 -2.17 -7.74
C GLY A 156 10.11 -2.77 -6.34
N VAL A 157 9.03 -2.76 -5.57
CA VAL A 157 8.97 -3.40 -4.25
C VAL A 157 8.75 -4.91 -4.43
N ARG A 158 9.48 -5.73 -3.67
CA ARG A 158 9.36 -7.20 -3.70
C ARG A 158 8.48 -7.68 -2.54
N PRO A 159 7.22 -8.08 -2.80
CA PRO A 159 6.34 -8.63 -1.77
C PRO A 159 6.65 -10.10 -1.46
#